data_29bffe0f7a5f65629403fc6065f74ded
#
_entry.id   29bffe0f7a5f65629403fc6065f74ded
#
_cell.length_a   1.000
_cell.length_b   1.000
_cell.length_c   1.000
_cell.angle_alpha   90.00
_cell.angle_beta   90.00
_cell.angle_gamma   90.00
#
_symmetry.space_group_name_H-M   'P 1'
#
loop_
_entity.id
_entity.type
_entity.pdbx_description
1 polymer ?
#
loop_
_entity_poly.entity_id
_entity_poly.type
_entity_poly.pdbx_seq_one_letter_code
_entity_poly.pdbx_strand_id
1 'polypeptide(L)'
;PQLDRHDLVAVFRDLEKDRIETAKTLILSRHFDQMPRGTVGEMGVIRGEIGRKKGHKPIRWVMRNAGPMVQRIKPVMLMSPISVAQFLPPGGVTFDLLVIDEASQIRPEDALGVIARARQIVVVGDQKQLPPTSFFDRLVDDVEENDEDEEVQLGATAADMESILSLCEARGLRQRMLEWHYRSRDPSLIRVSNAEFYGDGLVLPPSPLQLDPDYGLKFRRVPGVYARGGSGLGRQGTNRIEAEAVVQAMAEHARAWPDLSLGAVAFSKAQADMP
;
A
#
# COMPACT_ATOMS: atom_id res chain seq x y z
N PRO A 1 46.81 7.46 -15.59
CA PRO A 1 45.87 8.54 -15.50
C PRO A 1 44.80 8.14 -14.50
N GLN A 2 44.78 8.83 -13.35
CA GLN A 2 43.66 8.68 -12.40
C GLN A 2 42.45 9.34 -13.06
N LEU A 3 41.41 8.55 -13.36
CA LEU A 3 40.10 9.07 -13.72
C LEU A 3 39.60 9.94 -12.56
N ASP A 4 39.17 11.14 -12.86
CA ASP A 4 38.52 12.00 -11.88
C ASP A 4 37.30 11.27 -11.30
N ARG A 5 37.00 11.50 -10.01
CA ARG A 5 35.84 10.90 -9.33
C ARG A 5 34.53 11.19 -10.09
N HIS A 6 34.42 12.36 -10.73
CA HIS A 6 33.27 12.73 -11.54
C HIS A 6 33.12 11.83 -12.77
N ASP A 7 34.24 11.54 -13.45
CA ASP A 7 34.24 10.64 -14.61
C ASP A 7 33.85 9.22 -14.23
N LEU A 8 34.35 8.73 -13.08
CA LEU A 8 33.97 7.41 -12.55
C LEU A 8 32.48 7.31 -12.23
N VAL A 9 31.90 8.38 -11.64
CA VAL A 9 30.45 8.43 -11.35
C VAL A 9 29.62 8.45 -12.64
N ALA A 10 30.05 9.19 -13.67
CA ALA A 10 29.40 9.21 -14.96
C ALA A 10 29.42 7.84 -15.63
N VAL A 11 30.58 7.21 -15.70
CA VAL A 11 30.74 5.86 -16.24
C VAL A 11 29.89 4.83 -15.47
N PHE A 12 29.86 4.91 -14.15
CA PHE A 12 29.03 4.02 -13.32
C PHE A 12 27.53 4.17 -13.63
N ARG A 13 27.05 5.41 -13.76
CA ARG A 13 25.64 5.68 -14.11
C ARG A 13 25.26 5.07 -15.45
N ASP A 14 26.13 5.22 -16.45
CA ASP A 14 25.87 4.69 -17.79
C ASP A 14 25.90 3.17 -17.80
N LEU A 15 26.88 2.54 -17.14
CA LEU A 15 26.95 1.09 -16.96
C LEU A 15 25.71 0.55 -16.20
N GLU A 16 25.20 1.27 -15.20
CA GLU A 16 23.98 0.85 -14.47
C GLU A 16 22.75 0.91 -15.36
N LYS A 17 22.60 1.94 -16.21
CA LYS A 17 21.52 1.99 -17.20
C LYS A 17 21.61 0.82 -18.18
N ASP A 18 22.80 0.58 -18.71
CA ASP A 18 23.04 -0.52 -19.66
C ASP A 18 22.77 -1.88 -19.00
N ARG A 19 23.15 -2.06 -17.75
CA ARG A 19 22.86 -3.25 -16.96
C ARG A 19 21.35 -3.49 -16.85
N ILE A 20 20.58 -2.44 -16.53
CA ILE A 20 19.13 -2.53 -16.40
C ILE A 20 18.48 -2.90 -17.74
N GLU A 21 18.85 -2.21 -18.81
CA GLU A 21 18.30 -2.49 -20.15
C GLU A 21 18.68 -3.88 -20.67
N THR A 22 19.92 -4.31 -20.41
CA THR A 22 20.37 -5.67 -20.73
C THR A 22 19.59 -6.72 -19.93
N ALA A 23 19.36 -6.48 -18.63
CA ALA A 23 18.56 -7.37 -17.79
C ALA A 23 17.11 -7.47 -18.28
N LYS A 24 16.48 -6.34 -18.64
CA LYS A 24 15.13 -6.34 -19.24
C LYS A 24 15.08 -7.16 -20.53
N THR A 25 16.02 -6.92 -21.42
CA THR A 25 16.10 -7.63 -22.71
C THR A 25 16.28 -9.14 -22.51
N LEU A 26 17.15 -9.52 -21.57
CA LEU A 26 17.39 -10.92 -21.25
C LEU A 26 16.13 -11.61 -20.67
N ILE A 27 15.43 -10.93 -19.75
CA ILE A 27 14.19 -11.45 -19.17
C ILE A 27 13.11 -11.61 -20.24
N LEU A 28 12.94 -10.61 -21.09
CA LEU A 28 11.96 -10.64 -22.17
C LEU A 28 12.26 -11.75 -23.19
N SER A 29 13.53 -11.89 -23.59
CA SER A 29 13.96 -12.96 -24.51
C SER A 29 13.69 -14.34 -23.92
N ARG A 30 14.12 -14.58 -22.67
CA ARG A 30 13.88 -15.86 -21.99
C ARG A 30 12.39 -16.16 -21.85
N HIS A 31 11.59 -15.15 -21.51
CA HIS A 31 10.15 -15.31 -21.40
C HIS A 31 9.53 -15.67 -22.77
N PHE A 32 9.93 -14.95 -23.83
CA PHE A 32 9.45 -15.22 -25.20
C PHE A 32 9.82 -16.62 -25.69
N ASP A 33 11.04 -17.08 -25.40
CA ASP A 33 11.51 -18.42 -25.77
C ASP A 33 10.73 -19.53 -25.04
N GLN A 34 10.27 -19.24 -23.83
CA GLN A 34 9.48 -20.17 -23.01
C GLN A 34 7.96 -20.07 -23.27
N MET A 35 7.53 -19.11 -24.09
CA MET A 35 6.11 -18.94 -24.40
C MET A 35 5.53 -20.17 -25.07
N PRO A 36 4.41 -20.71 -24.56
CA PRO A 36 3.80 -21.91 -25.15
C PRO A 36 3.21 -21.60 -26.53
N ARG A 37 3.56 -22.45 -27.50
CA ARG A 37 3.19 -22.32 -28.91
C ARG A 37 2.24 -23.42 -29.33
N GLY A 38 1.20 -23.71 -28.64
CA GLY A 38 0.24 -24.76 -29.02
C GLY A 38 -1.13 -24.19 -29.42
N THR A 39 -2.00 -25.04 -29.91
CA THR A 39 -3.41 -24.72 -30.20
C THR A 39 -4.37 -25.71 -29.55
N VAL A 40 -3.87 -26.77 -28.95
CA VAL A 40 -4.65 -27.83 -28.31
C VAL A 40 -4.38 -27.89 -26.79
N GLY A 41 -5.17 -28.67 -26.09
CA GLY A 41 -5.04 -28.82 -24.62
C GLY A 41 -5.26 -27.49 -23.88
N GLU A 42 -4.45 -27.22 -22.85
CA GLU A 42 -4.54 -25.99 -22.04
C GLU A 42 -4.40 -24.71 -22.88
N MET A 43 -3.52 -24.71 -23.90
CA MET A 43 -3.42 -23.57 -24.81
C MET A 43 -4.67 -23.39 -25.67
N GLY A 44 -5.34 -24.47 -26.05
CA GLY A 44 -6.64 -24.42 -26.74
C GLY A 44 -7.70 -23.71 -25.85
N VAL A 45 -7.72 -23.99 -24.57
CA VAL A 45 -8.60 -23.29 -23.60
C VAL A 45 -8.33 -21.79 -23.61
N ILE A 46 -7.06 -21.38 -23.49
CA ILE A 46 -6.69 -19.96 -23.44
C ILE A 46 -7.01 -19.26 -24.76
N ARG A 47 -6.63 -19.85 -25.88
CA ARG A 47 -6.94 -19.29 -27.23
C ARG A 47 -8.44 -19.20 -27.49
N GLY A 48 -9.18 -20.20 -27.02
CA GLY A 48 -10.64 -20.17 -27.08
C GLY A 48 -11.26 -19.02 -26.30
N GLU A 49 -10.72 -18.70 -25.14
CA GLU A 49 -11.20 -17.56 -24.35
C GLU A 49 -10.77 -16.20 -24.95
N ILE A 50 -9.54 -16.09 -25.45
CA ILE A 50 -9.06 -14.86 -26.14
C ILE A 50 -9.90 -14.58 -27.39
N GLY A 51 -10.29 -15.62 -28.14
CA GLY A 51 -11.10 -15.48 -29.36
C GLY A 51 -12.59 -15.20 -29.09
N ARG A 52 -13.08 -15.35 -27.87
CA ARG A 52 -14.49 -15.09 -27.53
C ARG A 52 -14.81 -13.61 -27.54
N LYS A 53 -15.91 -13.26 -28.15
CA LYS A 53 -16.47 -11.88 -28.09
C LYS A 53 -17.45 -11.68 -26.92
N LYS A 54 -18.11 -12.76 -26.47
CA LYS A 54 -19.09 -12.76 -25.36
C LYS A 54 -19.09 -14.12 -24.66
N GLY A 55 -19.58 -14.18 -23.43
CA GLY A 55 -19.74 -15.41 -22.67
C GLY A 55 -18.42 -16.04 -22.22
N HIS A 56 -17.46 -15.21 -21.77
CA HIS A 56 -16.20 -15.68 -21.20
C HIS A 56 -16.44 -16.59 -20.00
N LYS A 57 -15.59 -17.59 -19.84
CA LYS A 57 -15.60 -18.44 -18.67
C LYS A 57 -15.07 -17.68 -17.45
N PRO A 58 -15.57 -17.99 -16.24
CA PRO A 58 -15.03 -17.40 -15.01
C PRO A 58 -13.53 -17.67 -14.86
N ILE A 59 -12.77 -16.72 -14.29
CA ILE A 59 -11.32 -16.84 -14.07
C ILE A 59 -10.97 -18.15 -13.35
N ARG A 60 -11.72 -18.51 -12.32
CA ARG A 60 -11.51 -19.77 -11.56
C ARG A 60 -11.62 -21.01 -12.46
N TRP A 61 -12.53 -21.00 -13.44
CA TRP A 61 -12.64 -22.09 -14.39
C TRP A 61 -11.41 -22.16 -15.29
N VAL A 62 -10.94 -21.02 -15.81
CA VAL A 62 -9.72 -20.94 -16.64
C VAL A 62 -8.51 -21.44 -15.85
N MET A 63 -8.34 -20.98 -14.61
CA MET A 63 -7.24 -21.41 -13.74
C MET A 63 -7.28 -22.90 -13.40
N ARG A 64 -8.47 -23.50 -13.31
CA ARG A 64 -8.62 -24.93 -13.09
C ARG A 64 -8.22 -25.76 -14.31
N ASN A 65 -8.49 -25.27 -15.53
CA ASN A 65 -8.33 -26.02 -16.76
C ASN A 65 -7.05 -25.69 -17.53
N ALA A 66 -6.41 -24.56 -17.22
CA ALA A 66 -5.21 -24.09 -17.91
C ALA A 66 -4.29 -23.26 -17.00
N GLY A 67 -4.36 -23.44 -15.70
CA GLY A 67 -3.58 -22.66 -14.71
C GLY A 67 -2.08 -22.65 -14.94
N PRO A 68 -1.42 -23.83 -15.12
CA PRO A 68 0.01 -23.88 -15.40
C PRO A 68 0.39 -23.11 -16.66
N MET A 69 -0.48 -23.12 -17.67
CA MET A 69 -0.24 -22.41 -18.92
C MET A 69 -0.44 -20.90 -18.78
N VAL A 70 -1.46 -20.48 -18.01
CA VAL A 70 -1.65 -19.06 -17.64
C VAL A 70 -0.42 -18.56 -16.89
N GLN A 71 0.11 -19.33 -15.93
CA GLN A 71 1.31 -18.98 -15.18
C GLN A 71 2.56 -18.86 -16.07
N ARG A 72 2.70 -19.72 -17.08
CA ARG A 72 3.79 -19.59 -18.07
C ARG A 72 3.70 -18.31 -18.88
N ILE A 73 2.50 -17.92 -19.28
CA ILE A 73 2.25 -16.68 -20.05
C ILE A 73 2.38 -15.45 -19.16
N LYS A 74 1.89 -15.52 -17.91
CA LYS A 74 1.91 -14.46 -16.91
C LYS A 74 2.49 -15.00 -15.62
N PRO A 75 3.82 -15.00 -15.48
CA PRO A 75 4.50 -15.59 -14.32
C PRO A 75 4.34 -14.78 -13.04
N VAL A 76 3.97 -13.50 -13.15
CA VAL A 76 3.73 -12.61 -12.01
C VAL A 76 2.23 -12.34 -11.89
N MET A 77 1.68 -12.56 -10.70
CA MET A 77 0.27 -12.33 -10.38
C MET A 77 0.17 -11.36 -9.20
N LEU A 78 -0.54 -10.25 -9.41
CA LEU A 78 -0.86 -9.27 -8.35
C LEU A 78 -2.30 -9.52 -7.91
N MET A 79 -2.49 -9.96 -6.68
CA MET A 79 -3.79 -10.39 -6.17
C MET A 79 -3.89 -10.11 -4.67
N SER A 80 -5.08 -9.81 -4.19
CA SER A 80 -5.36 -9.84 -2.75
C SER A 80 -5.47 -11.29 -2.26
N PRO A 81 -5.27 -11.58 -0.95
CA PRO A 81 -5.45 -12.92 -0.39
C PRO A 81 -6.81 -13.54 -0.72
N ILE A 82 -7.88 -12.77 -0.61
CA ILE A 82 -9.24 -13.20 -0.96
C ILE A 82 -9.33 -13.59 -2.44
N SER A 83 -8.75 -12.79 -3.34
CA SER A 83 -8.73 -13.10 -4.78
C SER A 83 -7.96 -14.39 -5.08
N VAL A 84 -6.87 -14.66 -4.37
CA VAL A 84 -6.13 -15.93 -4.47
C VAL A 84 -7.03 -17.11 -4.07
N ALA A 85 -7.74 -17.01 -2.95
CA ALA A 85 -8.66 -18.05 -2.50
C ALA A 85 -9.82 -18.29 -3.49
N GLN A 86 -10.33 -17.22 -4.09
CA GLN A 86 -11.44 -17.28 -5.04
C GLN A 86 -11.03 -17.86 -6.39
N PHE A 87 -9.88 -17.43 -6.94
CA PHE A 87 -9.54 -17.69 -8.34
C PHE A 87 -8.51 -18.78 -8.56
N LEU A 88 -7.60 -19.02 -7.60
CA LEU A 88 -6.58 -20.04 -7.73
C LEU A 88 -6.99 -21.32 -7.01
N PRO A 89 -7.31 -22.42 -7.74
CA PRO A 89 -7.63 -23.69 -7.10
C PRO A 89 -6.44 -24.20 -6.25
N PRO A 90 -6.70 -24.80 -5.09
CA PRO A 90 -5.64 -25.47 -4.32
C PRO A 90 -4.88 -26.48 -5.17
N GLY A 91 -3.56 -26.48 -5.11
CA GLY A 91 -2.69 -27.38 -5.90
C GLY A 91 -2.64 -27.12 -7.42
N GLY A 92 -3.37 -26.11 -7.93
CA GLY A 92 -3.41 -25.82 -9.36
C GLY A 92 -2.18 -25.11 -9.90
N VAL A 93 -1.62 -24.20 -9.11
CA VAL A 93 -0.39 -23.45 -9.42
C VAL A 93 0.44 -23.26 -8.16
N THR A 94 1.76 -23.25 -8.33
CA THR A 94 2.72 -22.93 -7.28
C THR A 94 3.67 -21.85 -7.75
N PHE A 95 4.14 -21.01 -6.81
CA PHE A 95 5.03 -19.90 -7.09
C PHE A 95 6.39 -20.13 -6.45
N ASP A 96 7.44 -19.68 -7.09
CA ASP A 96 8.80 -19.73 -6.53
C ASP A 96 8.95 -18.72 -5.39
N LEU A 97 8.31 -17.56 -5.54
CA LEU A 97 8.36 -16.46 -4.58
C LEU A 97 6.97 -15.84 -4.38
N LEU A 98 6.61 -15.64 -3.12
CA LEU A 98 5.51 -14.81 -2.67
C LEU A 98 6.08 -13.54 -2.04
N VAL A 99 5.59 -12.39 -2.46
CA VAL A 99 5.83 -11.11 -1.79
C VAL A 99 4.50 -10.64 -1.20
N ILE A 100 4.45 -10.49 0.11
CA ILE A 100 3.31 -9.93 0.84
C ILE A 100 3.67 -8.49 1.16
N ASP A 101 2.95 -7.55 0.56
CA ASP A 101 3.08 -6.11 0.84
C ASP A 101 1.97 -5.66 1.79
N GLU A 102 2.23 -4.58 2.57
CA GLU A 102 1.34 -4.09 3.62
C GLU A 102 0.93 -5.19 4.63
N ALA A 103 1.89 -6.04 4.99
CA ALA A 103 1.65 -7.23 5.81
C ALA A 103 1.18 -6.92 7.24
N SER A 104 1.38 -5.70 7.74
CA SER A 104 0.81 -5.21 9.00
C SER A 104 -0.71 -5.17 9.00
N GLN A 105 -1.33 -5.10 7.82
CA GLN A 105 -2.78 -5.02 7.65
C GLN A 105 -3.44 -6.35 7.28
N ILE A 106 -2.67 -7.43 7.16
CA ILE A 106 -3.15 -8.74 6.72
C ILE A 106 -3.20 -9.69 7.91
N ARG A 107 -4.35 -10.32 8.13
CA ARG A 107 -4.51 -11.35 9.18
C ARG A 107 -3.78 -12.64 8.79
N PRO A 108 -3.24 -13.40 9.76
CA PRO A 108 -2.58 -14.67 9.49
C PRO A 108 -3.44 -15.65 8.71
N GLU A 109 -4.71 -15.79 9.06
CA GLU A 109 -5.65 -16.71 8.40
C GLU A 109 -5.84 -16.40 6.91
N ASP A 110 -5.84 -15.12 6.52
CA ASP A 110 -5.94 -14.70 5.12
C ASP A 110 -4.66 -15.01 4.35
N ALA A 111 -3.51 -14.90 5.01
CA ALA A 111 -2.20 -15.13 4.40
C ALA A 111 -1.87 -16.61 4.22
N LEU A 112 -2.31 -17.50 5.10
CA LEU A 112 -1.94 -18.93 5.11
C LEU A 112 -2.24 -19.61 3.77
N GLY A 113 -3.40 -19.33 3.19
CA GLY A 113 -3.79 -19.89 1.91
C GLY A 113 -2.87 -19.48 0.75
N VAL A 114 -2.33 -18.26 0.82
CA VAL A 114 -1.39 -17.74 -0.18
C VAL A 114 0.01 -18.31 0.06
N ILE A 115 0.46 -18.35 1.30
CA ILE A 115 1.76 -18.89 1.72
C ILE A 115 1.90 -20.37 1.30
N ALA A 116 0.85 -21.16 1.46
CA ALA A 116 0.83 -22.59 1.07
C ALA A 116 1.06 -22.81 -0.45
N ARG A 117 0.98 -21.79 -1.27
CA ARG A 117 1.21 -21.85 -2.73
C ARG A 117 2.60 -21.41 -3.17
N ALA A 118 3.48 -21.06 -2.24
CA ALA A 118 4.80 -20.54 -2.54
C ALA A 118 5.92 -21.35 -1.87
N ARG A 119 7.10 -21.35 -2.48
CA ARG A 119 8.30 -22.00 -1.93
C ARG A 119 9.10 -21.09 -1.02
N GLN A 120 9.07 -19.79 -1.28
CA GLN A 120 9.74 -18.74 -0.52
C GLN A 120 8.78 -17.58 -0.28
N ILE A 121 8.98 -16.89 0.84
CA ILE A 121 8.19 -15.71 1.18
C ILE A 121 9.10 -14.52 1.48
N VAL A 122 8.67 -13.35 1.05
CA VAL A 122 9.18 -12.05 1.49
C VAL A 122 7.98 -11.29 2.05
N VAL A 123 8.07 -10.87 3.29
CA VAL A 123 7.01 -10.16 3.99
C VAL A 123 7.45 -8.72 4.18
N VAL A 124 6.71 -7.79 3.61
CA VAL A 124 6.98 -6.35 3.65
C VAL A 124 5.84 -5.67 4.39
N GLY A 125 6.17 -4.84 5.35
CA GLY A 125 5.18 -4.13 6.15
C GLY A 125 5.82 -3.24 7.19
N ASP A 126 4.99 -2.53 7.92
CA ASP A 126 5.41 -1.60 8.94
C ASP A 126 4.50 -1.73 10.17
N GLN A 127 5.05 -2.19 11.28
CA GLN A 127 4.30 -2.35 12.53
C GLN A 127 3.86 -1.03 13.18
N LYS A 128 4.41 0.09 12.73
CA LYS A 128 4.02 1.43 13.20
C LYS A 128 2.84 2.02 12.42
N GLN A 129 2.43 1.32 11.35
CA GLN A 129 1.22 1.65 10.60
C GLN A 129 0.01 0.90 11.17
N LEU A 130 -1.16 1.13 10.55
CA LEU A 130 -2.41 0.57 11.04
C LEU A 130 -2.37 -0.97 11.05
N PRO A 131 -2.84 -1.60 12.14
CA PRO A 131 -3.02 -3.04 12.21
C PRO A 131 -4.18 -3.52 11.30
N PRO A 132 -4.41 -4.84 11.17
CA PRO A 132 -5.58 -5.35 10.48
C PRO A 132 -6.84 -4.73 11.06
N THR A 133 -7.70 -4.14 10.22
CA THR A 133 -8.96 -3.54 10.67
C THR A 133 -10.13 -4.45 10.32
N SER A 134 -11.11 -4.55 11.22
CA SER A 134 -12.40 -5.21 10.98
C SER A 134 -13.33 -4.41 10.05
N PHE A 135 -12.85 -3.35 9.42
CA PHE A 135 -13.65 -2.46 8.58
C PHE A 135 -14.38 -3.20 7.45
N PHE A 136 -13.73 -4.20 6.85
CA PHE A 136 -14.37 -5.00 5.79
C PHE A 136 -15.37 -6.03 6.31
N ASP A 137 -15.22 -6.49 7.55
CA ASP A 137 -16.17 -7.44 8.15
C ASP A 137 -17.53 -6.73 8.41
N ARG A 138 -17.51 -5.43 8.74
CA ARG A 138 -18.70 -4.61 8.99
C ARG A 138 -19.46 -4.19 7.74
N LEU A 139 -18.81 -4.15 6.57
CA LEU A 139 -19.49 -3.91 5.29
C LEU A 139 -20.37 -5.09 4.85
N VAL A 140 -20.23 -6.26 5.50
CA VAL A 140 -21.00 -7.48 5.21
C VAL A 140 -22.16 -7.63 6.19
N ASP A 141 -22.06 -7.07 7.38
CA ASP A 141 -23.10 -7.10 8.41
C ASP A 141 -23.79 -5.70 8.46
N ASP A 142 -24.75 -5.48 7.56
CA ASP A 142 -25.74 -4.41 7.66
C ASP A 142 -26.62 -4.61 8.90
N VAL A 143 -26.14 -4.21 10.09
CA VAL A 143 -26.98 -4.13 11.28
C VAL A 143 -26.73 -2.79 11.97
N GLU A 144 -27.80 -2.03 12.05
CA GLU A 144 -27.98 -0.79 12.78
C GLU A 144 -27.46 -0.90 14.22
N GLU A 145 -26.36 -0.23 14.58
CA GLU A 145 -26.04 0.05 15.99
C GLU A 145 -25.29 1.36 16.18
N ASN A 146 -25.55 1.98 17.32
CA ASN A 146 -25.27 3.37 17.71
C ASN A 146 -23.79 3.77 17.65
N ASP A 147 -23.51 4.92 17.01
CA ASP A 147 -22.21 5.53 16.71
C ASP A 147 -21.30 5.87 17.92
N GLU A 148 -21.80 5.86 19.15
CA GLU A 148 -21.04 6.42 20.31
C GLU A 148 -20.11 5.41 21.01
N ASP A 149 -20.39 4.12 20.91
CA ASP A 149 -19.56 3.07 21.50
C ASP A 149 -18.46 2.54 20.54
N GLU A 150 -18.49 2.94 19.25
CA GLU A 150 -17.59 2.42 18.22
C GLU A 150 -16.14 2.90 18.32
N GLU A 151 -15.89 4.18 18.68
CA GLU A 151 -14.52 4.73 18.76
C GLU A 151 -13.67 4.08 19.87
N VAL A 152 -14.29 3.75 21.00
CA VAL A 152 -13.60 3.12 22.14
C VAL A 152 -13.35 1.64 21.88
N GLN A 153 -14.29 0.94 21.25
CA GLN A 153 -14.11 -0.48 20.88
C GLN A 153 -13.13 -0.65 19.73
N LEU A 154 -13.09 0.28 18.75
CA LEU A 154 -12.14 0.22 17.63
C LEU A 154 -10.69 0.31 18.09
N GLY A 155 -10.39 1.18 19.05
CA GLY A 155 -9.06 1.34 19.61
C GLY A 155 -8.57 0.12 20.41
N ALA A 156 -9.45 -0.52 21.17
CA ALA A 156 -9.10 -1.69 21.98
C ALA A 156 -8.98 -2.98 21.15
N THR A 157 -9.88 -3.17 20.17
CA THR A 157 -9.88 -4.38 19.31
C THR A 157 -8.77 -4.36 18.26
N ALA A 158 -8.38 -3.18 17.75
CA ALA A 158 -7.31 -3.06 16.77
C ALA A 158 -5.93 -3.35 17.36
N ALA A 159 -5.71 -3.07 18.65
CA ALA A 159 -4.45 -3.32 19.33
C ALA A 159 -4.16 -4.82 19.55
N ASP A 160 -5.20 -5.66 19.59
CA ASP A 160 -5.08 -7.10 19.83
C ASP A 160 -5.06 -7.95 18.55
N MET A 161 -5.20 -7.35 17.37
CA MET A 161 -5.19 -8.08 16.11
C MET A 161 -3.78 -8.41 15.66
N GLU A 162 -3.43 -9.68 15.77
CA GLU A 162 -2.17 -10.20 15.24
C GLU A 162 -2.17 -10.11 13.70
N SER A 163 -1.10 -9.53 13.14
CA SER A 163 -0.88 -9.49 11.70
C SER A 163 0.06 -10.61 11.26
N ILE A 164 0.05 -10.92 9.96
CA ILE A 164 1.04 -11.86 9.40
C ILE A 164 2.47 -11.33 9.57
N LEU A 165 2.67 -10.01 9.61
CA LEU A 165 3.97 -9.41 9.87
C LEU A 165 4.46 -9.75 11.28
N SER A 166 3.64 -9.49 12.32
CA SER A 166 3.97 -9.80 13.71
C SER A 166 4.19 -11.29 13.94
N LEU A 167 3.38 -12.14 13.29
CA LEU A 167 3.57 -13.58 13.34
C LEU A 167 4.91 -14.02 12.75
N CYS A 168 5.31 -13.46 11.60
CA CYS A 168 6.58 -13.75 10.96
C CYS A 168 7.77 -13.31 11.82
N GLU A 169 7.68 -12.18 12.48
CA GLU A 169 8.70 -11.70 13.43
C GLU A 169 8.79 -12.60 14.65
N ALA A 170 7.67 -12.97 15.26
CA ALA A 170 7.62 -13.90 16.39
C ALA A 170 8.21 -15.27 16.04
N ARG A 171 8.13 -15.69 14.78
CA ARG A 171 8.74 -16.93 14.26
C ARG A 171 10.23 -16.77 13.90
N GLY A 172 10.83 -15.61 14.13
CA GLY A 172 12.26 -15.37 13.95
C GLY A 172 12.69 -15.24 12.49
N LEU A 173 11.82 -14.81 11.59
CA LEU A 173 12.22 -14.49 10.22
C LEU A 173 13.24 -13.35 10.24
N ARG A 174 14.24 -13.44 9.37
CA ARG A 174 15.30 -12.43 9.28
C ARG A 174 14.73 -11.09 8.82
N GLN A 175 14.91 -10.09 9.65
CA GLN A 175 14.42 -8.73 9.37
C GLN A 175 15.47 -7.85 8.71
N ARG A 176 15.02 -6.93 7.87
CA ARG A 176 15.79 -5.84 7.28
C ARG A 176 14.90 -4.62 7.17
N MET A 177 15.39 -3.48 7.63
CA MET A 177 14.70 -2.20 7.47
C MET A 177 15.02 -1.59 6.10
N LEU A 178 14.00 -1.01 5.45
CA LEU A 178 14.16 -0.17 4.28
C LEU A 178 14.43 1.26 4.77
N GLU A 179 15.69 1.66 4.73
CA GLU A 179 16.14 2.91 5.34
C GLU A 179 15.86 4.15 4.49
N TRP A 180 15.78 4.00 3.15
CA TRP A 180 15.59 5.13 2.25
C TRP A 180 14.12 5.54 2.15
N HIS A 181 13.83 6.79 2.58
CA HIS A 181 12.51 7.38 2.42
C HIS A 181 12.51 8.37 1.25
N TYR A 182 11.79 8.04 0.17
CA TYR A 182 11.72 8.86 -1.05
C TYR A 182 10.29 9.35 -1.38
N ARG A 183 9.28 8.92 -0.64
CA ARG A 183 7.87 9.28 -0.90
C ARG A 183 7.58 10.73 -0.58
N SER A 184 8.11 11.26 0.52
CA SER A 184 7.93 12.66 0.89
C SER A 184 8.86 13.57 0.10
N ARG A 185 8.30 14.56 -0.55
CA ARG A 185 9.07 15.56 -1.32
C ARG A 185 9.88 16.50 -0.44
N ASP A 186 9.46 16.66 0.83
CA ASP A 186 10.16 17.45 1.83
C ASP A 186 10.42 16.61 3.09
N PRO A 187 11.63 16.65 3.65
CA PRO A 187 11.98 15.88 4.85
C PRO A 187 11.15 16.24 6.07
N SER A 188 10.61 17.45 6.18
CA SER A 188 9.80 17.88 7.31
C SER A 188 8.52 17.07 7.46
N LEU A 189 7.97 16.54 6.35
CA LEU A 189 6.73 15.76 6.33
C LEU A 189 6.85 14.42 7.07
N ILE A 190 8.06 13.85 7.15
CA ILE A 190 8.31 12.57 7.81
C ILE A 190 9.20 12.70 9.04
N ARG A 191 9.77 13.86 9.30
CA ARG A 191 10.76 14.05 10.37
C ARG A 191 10.23 13.66 11.74
N VAL A 192 8.99 14.05 12.08
CA VAL A 192 8.36 13.69 13.36
C VAL A 192 8.23 12.17 13.47
N SER A 193 7.69 11.53 12.44
CA SER A 193 7.56 10.08 12.43
C SER A 193 8.91 9.37 12.49
N ASN A 194 9.95 9.90 11.81
CA ASN A 194 11.29 9.34 11.86
C ASN A 194 11.86 9.36 13.28
N ALA A 195 11.73 10.48 14.00
CA ALA A 195 12.20 10.61 15.37
C ALA A 195 11.40 9.73 16.35
N GLU A 196 10.07 9.80 16.29
CA GLU A 196 9.19 9.19 17.31
C GLU A 196 9.00 7.68 17.12
N PHE A 197 9.03 7.19 15.88
CA PHE A 197 8.68 5.79 15.58
C PHE A 197 9.82 4.98 14.99
N TYR A 198 10.78 5.61 14.32
CA TYR A 198 11.86 4.91 13.61
C TYR A 198 13.26 5.20 14.15
N GLY A 199 13.35 5.91 15.31
CA GLY A 199 14.62 6.18 15.98
C GLY A 199 15.64 6.90 15.10
N ASP A 200 15.19 7.81 14.23
CA ASP A 200 15.98 8.53 13.22
C ASP A 200 16.71 7.61 12.21
N GLY A 201 16.21 6.37 12.06
CA GLY A 201 16.82 5.38 11.16
C GLY A 201 16.55 5.59 9.67
N LEU A 202 15.61 6.49 9.30
CA LEU A 202 15.30 6.76 7.90
C LEU A 202 16.28 7.78 7.31
N VAL A 203 16.84 7.43 6.15
CA VAL A 203 17.65 8.35 5.33
C VAL A 203 16.71 9.24 4.53
N LEU A 204 16.72 10.53 4.86
CA LEU A 204 15.84 11.53 4.24
C LEU A 204 16.66 12.36 3.23
N PRO A 205 16.39 12.25 1.92
CA PRO A 205 17.02 13.11 0.93
C PRO A 205 16.67 14.59 1.19
N PRO A 206 17.63 15.53 1.09
CA PRO A 206 17.36 16.94 1.29
C PRO A 206 16.41 17.47 0.19
N SER A 207 15.50 18.34 0.58
CA SER A 207 14.62 19.03 -0.36
C SER A 207 15.35 20.23 -0.99
N PRO A 208 15.24 20.44 -2.30
CA PRO A 208 15.74 21.66 -2.93
C PRO A 208 14.93 22.91 -2.56
N LEU A 209 13.74 22.73 -1.96
CA LEU A 209 12.80 23.80 -1.60
C LEU A 209 12.79 24.09 -0.09
N GLN A 210 13.86 23.76 0.64
CA GLN A 210 13.95 23.99 2.09
C GLN A 210 13.76 25.43 2.54
N LEU A 211 14.05 26.39 1.66
CA LEU A 211 13.90 27.82 1.94
C LEU A 211 12.57 28.42 1.45
N ASP A 212 11.73 27.62 0.80
CA ASP A 212 10.42 28.05 0.34
C ASP A 212 9.45 28.12 1.53
N PRO A 213 8.92 29.32 1.87
CA PRO A 213 8.00 29.46 2.99
C PRO A 213 6.67 28.73 2.77
N ASP A 214 6.36 28.37 1.53
CA ASP A 214 5.10 27.70 1.18
C ASP A 214 5.24 26.19 0.98
N TYR A 215 6.42 25.63 1.26
CA TYR A 215 6.71 24.21 1.12
C TYR A 215 6.99 23.53 2.47
N GLY A 216 6.66 22.23 2.58
CA GLY A 216 6.90 21.42 3.77
C GLY A 216 5.81 21.49 4.82
N LEU A 217 6.14 21.02 6.04
CA LEU A 217 5.21 20.97 7.17
C LEU A 217 5.11 22.34 7.83
N LYS A 218 3.89 22.84 7.99
CA LYS A 218 3.61 24.10 8.68
C LYS A 218 2.64 23.88 9.83
N PHE A 219 2.88 24.60 10.93
CA PHE A 219 1.98 24.61 12.08
C PHE A 219 1.29 25.97 12.17
N ARG A 220 -0.04 25.97 12.16
CA ARG A 220 -0.88 27.17 12.39
C ARG A 220 -1.71 26.97 13.65
N ARG A 221 -1.37 27.71 14.71
CA ARG A 221 -2.16 27.70 15.92
C ARG A 221 -3.43 28.53 15.76
N VAL A 222 -4.57 27.93 16.13
CA VAL A 222 -5.89 28.57 16.12
C VAL A 222 -6.41 28.59 17.56
N PRO A 223 -6.94 29.73 18.05
CA PRO A 223 -7.44 29.84 19.44
C PRO A 223 -8.86 29.28 19.57
N GLY A 224 -9.05 28.03 19.16
CA GLY A 224 -10.32 27.33 19.22
C GLY A 224 -10.47 26.52 20.51
N VAL A 225 -11.72 26.19 20.84
CA VAL A 225 -12.07 25.34 21.96
C VAL A 225 -12.80 24.10 21.46
N TYR A 226 -12.28 22.95 21.84
CA TYR A 226 -12.89 21.66 21.51
C TYR A 226 -14.14 21.43 22.37
N ALA A 227 -15.30 21.21 21.75
CA ALA A 227 -16.55 20.94 22.42
C ALA A 227 -16.54 19.51 23.01
N ARG A 228 -16.36 19.40 24.32
CA ARG A 228 -16.60 18.16 25.07
C ARG A 228 -18.07 18.13 25.44
N GLY A 229 -18.76 17.02 25.22
CA GLY A 229 -20.21 16.90 25.42
C GLY A 229 -20.76 17.58 26.67
N GLY A 230 -21.90 18.24 26.58
CA GLY A 230 -22.57 18.97 27.67
C GLY A 230 -22.11 20.42 27.89
N SER A 231 -21.17 20.97 27.13
CA SER A 231 -20.60 22.31 27.37
C SER A 231 -21.37 23.47 26.70
N GLY A 232 -22.43 23.22 25.96
CA GLY A 232 -23.15 24.30 25.23
C GLY A 232 -22.36 24.95 24.10
N LEU A 233 -21.12 24.49 23.83
CA LEU A 233 -20.18 25.05 22.84
C LEU A 233 -20.33 24.47 21.42
N GLY A 234 -21.34 23.66 21.18
CA GLY A 234 -21.60 23.03 19.89
C GLY A 234 -21.73 21.51 19.96
N ARG A 235 -21.73 20.85 18.78
CA ARG A 235 -21.79 19.39 18.69
C ARG A 235 -20.54 18.76 19.33
N GLN A 236 -20.73 17.68 20.07
CA GLN A 236 -19.63 16.95 20.71
C GLN A 236 -18.57 16.54 19.67
N GLY A 237 -17.30 16.66 20.01
CA GLY A 237 -16.21 16.28 19.14
C GLY A 237 -15.87 17.32 18.06
N THR A 238 -16.28 18.59 18.22
CA THR A 238 -16.06 19.65 17.22
C THR A 238 -15.32 20.87 17.79
N ASN A 239 -14.63 21.58 16.90
CA ASN A 239 -14.02 22.88 17.14
C ASN A 239 -14.34 23.81 15.96
N ARG A 240 -15.34 24.67 16.13
CA ARG A 240 -15.84 25.53 15.06
C ARG A 240 -14.80 26.51 14.52
N ILE A 241 -14.03 27.13 15.38
CA ILE A 241 -13.02 28.13 15.00
C ILE A 241 -11.91 27.46 14.18
N GLU A 242 -11.55 26.22 14.52
CA GLU A 242 -10.59 25.42 13.74
C GLU A 242 -11.16 25.05 12.37
N ALA A 243 -12.42 24.61 12.30
CA ALA A 243 -13.07 24.29 11.02
C ALA A 243 -13.14 25.49 10.08
N GLU A 244 -13.54 26.67 10.60
CA GLU A 244 -13.54 27.90 9.82
C GLU A 244 -12.14 28.27 9.29
N ALA A 245 -11.10 28.09 10.11
CA ALA A 245 -9.71 28.34 9.71
C ALA A 245 -9.23 27.34 8.62
N VAL A 246 -9.65 26.06 8.73
CA VAL A 246 -9.36 25.04 7.70
C VAL A 246 -10.05 25.38 6.40
N VAL A 247 -11.35 25.71 6.42
CA VAL A 247 -12.11 26.09 5.22
C VAL A 247 -11.51 27.32 4.56
N GLN A 248 -11.08 28.32 5.32
CA GLN A 248 -10.40 29.49 4.79
C GLN A 248 -9.09 29.10 4.09
N ALA A 249 -8.27 28.27 4.75
CA ALA A 249 -7.01 27.79 4.15
C ALA A 249 -7.23 26.98 2.87
N MET A 250 -8.28 26.16 2.83
CA MET A 250 -8.68 25.43 1.62
C MET A 250 -9.06 26.39 0.49
N ALA A 251 -9.84 27.44 0.77
CA ALA A 251 -10.23 28.43 -0.21
C ALA A 251 -9.03 29.26 -0.71
N GLU A 252 -8.09 29.60 0.16
CA GLU A 252 -6.83 30.28 -0.21
C GLU A 252 -5.99 29.38 -1.13
N HIS A 253 -5.83 28.10 -0.79
CA HIS A 253 -5.11 27.13 -1.61
C HIS A 253 -5.72 26.96 -2.99
N ALA A 254 -7.05 26.76 -3.06
CA ALA A 254 -7.75 26.58 -4.33
C ALA A 254 -7.62 27.79 -5.29
N ARG A 255 -7.49 28.99 -4.73
CA ARG A 255 -7.26 30.21 -5.54
C ARG A 255 -5.80 30.33 -5.98
N ALA A 256 -4.86 30.02 -5.09
CA ALA A 256 -3.42 30.18 -5.37
C ALA A 256 -2.89 29.06 -6.29
N TRP A 257 -3.38 27.85 -6.15
CA TRP A 257 -2.91 26.66 -6.87
C TRP A 257 -4.08 25.80 -7.37
N PRO A 258 -4.84 26.26 -8.36
CA PRO A 258 -6.06 25.58 -8.83
C PRO A 258 -5.80 24.20 -9.43
N ASP A 259 -4.58 23.95 -9.92
CA ASP A 259 -4.20 22.67 -10.55
C ASP A 259 -3.64 21.63 -9.55
N LEU A 260 -3.48 22.00 -8.28
CA LEU A 260 -2.98 21.07 -7.26
C LEU A 260 -4.14 20.43 -6.48
N SER A 261 -4.00 19.13 -6.25
CA SER A 261 -4.95 18.40 -5.39
C SER A 261 -4.80 18.83 -3.93
N LEU A 262 -5.93 18.90 -3.23
CA LEU A 262 -6.01 19.25 -1.82
C LEU A 262 -6.81 18.20 -1.08
N GLY A 263 -6.34 17.81 0.11
CA GLY A 263 -7.07 16.97 1.05
C GLY A 263 -7.14 17.63 2.43
N ALA A 264 -8.24 17.45 3.13
CA ALA A 264 -8.39 17.82 4.53
C ALA A 264 -8.68 16.56 5.35
N VAL A 265 -8.07 16.47 6.54
CA VAL A 265 -8.25 15.35 7.46
C VAL A 265 -8.65 15.91 8.81
N ALA A 266 -9.68 15.35 9.43
CA ALA A 266 -10.11 15.65 10.78
C ALA A 266 -9.97 14.42 11.69
N PHE A 267 -9.76 14.63 12.98
CA PHE A 267 -9.66 13.55 13.96
C PHE A 267 -10.99 12.90 14.32
N SER A 268 -12.11 13.53 13.98
CA SER A 268 -13.43 12.95 14.20
C SER A 268 -14.36 13.21 13.01
N LYS A 269 -15.31 12.30 12.79
CA LYS A 269 -16.35 12.45 11.78
C LYS A 269 -17.22 13.69 12.05
N ALA A 270 -17.51 13.97 13.34
CA ALA A 270 -18.27 15.15 13.74
C ALA A 270 -17.59 16.45 13.30
N GLN A 271 -16.25 16.52 13.36
CA GLN A 271 -15.46 17.67 12.89
C GLN A 271 -15.45 17.76 11.35
N ALA A 272 -15.31 16.62 10.67
CA ALA A 272 -15.31 16.57 9.21
C ALA A 272 -16.64 16.98 8.59
N ASP A 273 -17.76 16.61 9.24
CA ASP A 273 -19.13 16.87 8.78
C ASP A 273 -19.65 18.25 9.25
N MET A 274 -18.82 19.08 9.83
CA MET A 274 -19.25 20.40 10.31
C MET A 274 -19.52 21.33 9.12
N PRO A 275 -20.72 22.00 9.08
CA PRO A 275 -21.14 22.88 7.99
C PRO A 275 -20.32 24.18 7.92
#